data_0a0e06b2c3eda205fbbd3750aac94b00
#
_entry.id   0a0e06b2c3eda205fbbd3750aac94b00
#
_cell.length_a   1.000
_cell.length_b   1.000
_cell.length_c   1.000
_cell.angle_alpha   90.00
_cell.angle_beta   90.00
_cell.angle_gamma   90.00
#
_symmetry.space_group_name_H-M   'P 1'
#
loop_
_entity.id
_entity.type
_entity.pdbx_description
1 polymer ?
#
loop_
_entity_poly.entity_id
_entity_poly.type
_entity_poly.pdbx_seq_one_letter_code
_entity_poly.pdbx_strand_id
1 'polypeptide(L)'
;MKDIKKLENLKEQYNNIEIPTELDSIISTAIDKKPNILSVYFRKISVVAASIIVIFTSVVNISPAFAQSMSNIPVVSSIVKLVNFKTYTAKNGNMEANINVAKVEGLSNKELENQLNSKFIEEGQKEYSNFLKEMKELKGDAHKSVGTSYEVKTDTDSIYSIVYSKYETAGSSDIQYKAYTIDKKNQAVVTLNSLFKDNSYIDIISNNIKEQMSEQMKTDNSKVYFIDSSDDTDDNFDKIKADQTFYINSDGNIVILFNKYDVAPGYMGAPEFVIPTNVVSNILLNRGLVK
;
A
#
# COMPACT_ATOMS: atom_id res chain seq x y z
N MET A 1 -13.31 17.57 -48.93
CA MET A 1 -13.97 16.37 -49.47
C MET A 1 -13.09 15.13 -49.59
N LYS A 2 -11.77 15.26 -49.89
CA LYS A 2 -10.86 14.08 -49.94
C LYS A 2 -10.58 13.40 -48.61
N ASP A 3 -10.52 14.17 -47.52
CA ASP A 3 -10.16 13.65 -46.19
C ASP A 3 -11.28 12.91 -45.52
N ILE A 4 -12.55 13.27 -45.79
CA ILE A 4 -13.72 12.58 -45.23
C ILE A 4 -13.85 11.16 -45.84
N LYS A 5 -13.64 11.02 -47.14
CA LYS A 5 -13.61 9.71 -47.82
C LYS A 5 -12.48 8.79 -47.31
N LYS A 6 -11.35 9.37 -46.92
CA LYS A 6 -10.23 8.61 -46.38
C LYS A 6 -10.53 8.12 -44.98
N LEU A 7 -11.23 8.93 -44.19
CA LEU A 7 -11.70 8.55 -42.83
C LEU A 7 -12.77 7.44 -42.87
N GLU A 8 -13.72 7.55 -43.80
CA GLU A 8 -14.74 6.52 -44.02
C GLU A 8 -14.12 5.19 -44.47
N ASN A 9 -13.14 5.23 -45.36
CA ASN A 9 -12.44 4.03 -45.82
C ASN A 9 -11.61 3.36 -44.69
N LEU A 10 -11.00 4.14 -43.83
CA LEU A 10 -10.28 3.64 -42.64
C LEU A 10 -11.24 3.05 -41.61
N LYS A 11 -12.44 3.63 -41.46
CA LYS A 11 -13.48 3.12 -40.56
C LYS A 11 -14.08 1.80 -41.09
N GLU A 12 -14.24 1.69 -42.39
CA GLU A 12 -14.67 0.44 -43.05
C GLU A 12 -13.61 -0.65 -42.94
N GLN A 13 -12.35 -0.34 -43.11
CA GLN A 13 -11.24 -1.28 -42.92
C GLN A 13 -11.13 -1.75 -41.47
N TYR A 14 -11.38 -0.86 -40.49
CA TYR A 14 -11.35 -1.21 -39.08
C TYR A 14 -12.53 -2.11 -38.69
N ASN A 15 -13.71 -1.87 -39.22
CA ASN A 15 -14.89 -2.67 -38.96
C ASN A 15 -14.91 -4.05 -39.68
N ASN A 16 -14.08 -4.21 -40.70
CA ASN A 16 -13.91 -5.45 -41.46
C ASN A 16 -12.70 -6.30 -41.03
N ILE A 17 -12.05 -5.97 -39.92
CA ILE A 17 -11.05 -6.86 -39.32
C ILE A 17 -11.77 -8.08 -38.77
N GLU A 18 -11.60 -9.22 -39.41
CA GLU A 18 -12.15 -10.50 -38.94
C GLU A 18 -11.53 -10.81 -37.55
N ILE A 19 -12.40 -10.86 -36.54
CA ILE A 19 -12.00 -11.31 -35.21
C ILE A 19 -11.75 -12.83 -35.34
N PRO A 20 -10.52 -13.31 -35.04
CA PRO A 20 -10.23 -14.74 -35.08
C PRO A 20 -11.22 -15.52 -34.23
N THR A 21 -11.86 -16.54 -34.81
CA THR A 21 -12.82 -17.45 -34.13
C THR A 21 -12.21 -18.13 -32.92
N GLU A 22 -10.89 -18.20 -32.82
CA GLU A 22 -10.14 -18.70 -31.69
C GLU A 22 -10.28 -17.80 -30.43
N LEU A 23 -10.57 -16.51 -30.62
CA LEU A 23 -10.74 -15.57 -29.49
C LEU A 23 -12.00 -15.92 -28.68
N ASP A 24 -13.08 -16.29 -29.35
CA ASP A 24 -14.32 -16.74 -28.69
C ASP A 24 -14.11 -18.07 -27.92
N SER A 25 -13.28 -18.95 -28.45
CA SER A 25 -12.94 -20.21 -27.76
C SER A 25 -12.03 -19.98 -26.56
N ILE A 26 -11.11 -19.02 -26.62
CA ILE A 26 -10.25 -18.64 -25.51
C ILE A 26 -11.06 -17.94 -24.42
N ILE A 27 -11.99 -17.06 -24.79
CA ILE A 27 -12.87 -16.35 -23.86
C ILE A 27 -13.86 -17.32 -23.20
N SER A 28 -14.50 -18.22 -23.97
CA SER A 28 -15.40 -19.23 -23.42
C SER A 28 -14.67 -20.22 -22.52
N THR A 29 -13.45 -20.65 -22.88
CA THR A 29 -12.62 -21.52 -22.04
C THR A 29 -12.15 -20.82 -20.76
N ALA A 30 -11.95 -19.51 -20.79
CA ALA A 30 -11.62 -18.71 -19.61
C ALA A 30 -12.84 -18.49 -18.69
N ILE A 31 -14.05 -18.43 -19.26
CA ILE A 31 -15.32 -18.22 -18.52
C ILE A 31 -15.89 -19.54 -17.98
N ASP A 32 -15.77 -20.64 -18.72
CA ASP A 32 -16.31 -21.96 -18.35
C ASP A 32 -15.43 -22.78 -17.39
N LYS A 33 -14.21 -22.35 -17.09
CA LYS A 33 -13.41 -22.95 -16.03
C LYS A 33 -14.06 -22.65 -14.69
N LYS A 34 -14.83 -23.63 -14.19
CA LYS A 34 -15.46 -23.65 -12.86
C LYS A 34 -14.50 -23.14 -11.79
N PRO A 35 -14.94 -22.22 -10.89
CA PRO A 35 -14.09 -21.52 -9.92
C PRO A 35 -13.60 -22.37 -8.75
N ASN A 36 -13.64 -23.72 -8.85
CA ASN A 36 -13.45 -24.59 -7.69
C ASN A 36 -12.00 -24.96 -7.36
N ILE A 37 -11.03 -24.73 -8.24
CA ILE A 37 -9.63 -25.08 -7.94
C ILE A 37 -8.83 -23.82 -7.55
N LEU A 38 -9.06 -22.71 -8.22
CA LEU A 38 -8.40 -21.44 -7.90
C LEU A 38 -8.86 -20.86 -6.57
N SER A 39 -10.16 -20.91 -6.23
CA SER A 39 -10.68 -20.39 -4.95
C SER A 39 -10.15 -21.17 -3.75
N VAL A 40 -9.89 -22.48 -3.89
CA VAL A 40 -9.30 -23.32 -2.84
C VAL A 40 -7.80 -23.06 -2.69
N TYR A 41 -7.10 -22.81 -3.80
CA TYR A 41 -5.68 -22.42 -3.77
C TYR A 41 -5.49 -21.01 -3.21
N PHE A 42 -6.30 -20.02 -3.65
CA PHE A 42 -6.24 -18.67 -3.12
C PHE A 42 -6.63 -18.59 -1.63
N ARG A 43 -7.62 -19.36 -1.19
CA ARG A 43 -8.01 -19.43 0.22
C ARG A 43 -6.95 -20.09 1.09
N LYS A 44 -6.16 -21.04 0.56
CA LYS A 44 -5.04 -21.64 1.26
C LYS A 44 -3.78 -20.76 1.23
N ILE A 45 -3.54 -20.02 0.15
CA ILE A 45 -2.40 -19.10 0.03
C ILE A 45 -2.62 -17.86 0.91
N SER A 46 -3.83 -17.30 0.97
CA SER A 46 -4.11 -16.14 1.81
C SER A 46 -4.01 -16.44 3.32
N VAL A 47 -4.39 -17.64 3.73
CA VAL A 47 -4.22 -18.08 5.13
C VAL A 47 -2.76 -18.36 5.45
N VAL A 48 -1.99 -18.89 4.50
CA VAL A 48 -0.55 -19.16 4.67
C VAL A 48 0.23 -17.83 4.67
N ALA A 49 -0.07 -16.88 3.79
CA ALA A 49 0.61 -15.58 3.75
C ALA A 49 0.35 -14.76 5.04
N ALA A 50 -0.89 -14.74 5.54
CA ALA A 50 -1.22 -14.08 6.80
C ALA A 50 -0.55 -14.77 8.00
N SER A 51 -0.49 -16.11 8.02
CA SER A 51 0.16 -16.86 9.09
C SER A 51 1.70 -16.76 9.06
N ILE A 52 2.32 -16.63 7.88
CA ILE A 52 3.77 -16.46 7.78
C ILE A 52 4.21 -15.08 8.27
N ILE A 53 3.45 -14.02 7.99
CA ILE A 53 3.73 -12.68 8.53
C ILE A 53 3.59 -12.69 10.07
N VAL A 54 2.58 -13.35 10.61
CA VAL A 54 2.39 -13.50 12.06
C VAL A 54 3.49 -14.38 12.69
N ILE A 55 3.92 -15.45 12.01
CA ILE A 55 5.01 -16.31 12.50
C ILE A 55 6.35 -15.56 12.45
N PHE A 56 6.61 -14.77 11.41
CA PHE A 56 7.87 -14.02 11.30
C PHE A 56 7.97 -12.91 12.34
N THR A 57 6.89 -12.18 12.62
CA THR A 57 6.84 -11.19 13.70
C THR A 57 6.93 -11.82 15.08
N SER A 58 6.40 -13.03 15.26
CA SER A 58 6.47 -13.75 16.53
C SER A 58 7.87 -14.32 16.81
N VAL A 59 8.57 -14.83 15.80
CA VAL A 59 9.90 -15.46 15.95
C VAL A 59 10.97 -14.41 16.26
N VAL A 60 10.91 -13.22 15.68
CA VAL A 60 11.86 -12.13 15.99
C VAL A 60 11.70 -11.62 17.42
N ASN A 61 10.46 -11.67 17.96
CA ASN A 61 10.18 -11.21 19.32
C ASN A 61 10.40 -12.28 20.41
N ILE A 62 10.54 -13.56 20.08
CA ILE A 62 10.52 -14.67 21.08
C ILE A 62 11.91 -15.32 21.28
N SER A 63 12.89 -15.16 20.40
CA SER A 63 14.16 -15.85 20.54
C SER A 63 15.39 -14.95 20.46
N PRO A 64 16.04 -14.68 21.59
CA PRO A 64 17.37 -14.07 21.61
C PRO A 64 18.42 -14.89 20.82
N ALA A 65 18.23 -16.21 20.70
CA ALA A 65 19.09 -17.11 19.94
C ALA A 65 18.99 -16.89 18.43
N PHE A 66 17.81 -16.51 17.91
CA PHE A 66 17.64 -16.18 16.49
C PHE A 66 18.32 -14.86 16.13
N ALA A 67 18.18 -13.84 16.99
CA ALA A 67 18.90 -12.56 16.84
C ALA A 67 20.42 -12.74 16.87
N GLN A 68 20.91 -13.69 17.69
CA GLN A 68 22.35 -13.99 17.80
C GLN A 68 22.90 -14.79 16.61
N SER A 69 22.08 -15.66 15.99
CA SER A 69 22.49 -16.40 14.78
C SER A 69 22.54 -15.49 13.53
N MET A 70 21.75 -14.42 13.49
CA MET A 70 21.75 -13.43 12.41
C MET A 70 22.92 -12.43 12.52
N SER A 71 23.50 -12.23 13.72
CA SER A 71 24.62 -11.31 13.93
C SER A 71 25.93 -11.74 13.26
N ASN A 72 26.03 -12.99 12.80
CA ASN A 72 27.21 -13.58 12.16
C ASN A 72 27.17 -13.56 10.63
N ILE A 73 26.12 -13.02 10.00
CA ILE A 73 26.07 -12.84 8.56
C ILE A 73 26.87 -11.56 8.24
N PRO A 74 27.95 -11.64 7.43
CA PRO A 74 28.65 -10.43 7.03
C PRO A 74 27.64 -9.50 6.33
N VAL A 75 27.44 -8.31 6.88
CA VAL A 75 26.61 -7.26 6.30
C VAL A 75 27.27 -6.81 5.00
N VAL A 76 27.03 -7.55 3.93
CA VAL A 76 27.21 -7.01 2.60
C VAL A 76 26.05 -6.05 2.45
N SER A 77 26.36 -4.75 2.35
CA SER A 77 25.35 -3.71 2.11
C SER A 77 24.63 -4.06 0.80
N SER A 78 23.53 -4.81 0.91
CA SER A 78 22.73 -5.16 -0.24
C SER A 78 22.06 -3.89 -0.74
N ILE A 79 22.34 -3.52 -1.99
CA ILE A 79 21.67 -2.42 -2.65
C ILE A 79 20.24 -2.91 -2.91
N VAL A 80 19.32 -2.50 -2.05
CA VAL A 80 17.89 -2.80 -2.23
C VAL A 80 17.33 -1.79 -3.24
N LYS A 81 16.60 -2.29 -4.22
CA LYS A 81 16.00 -1.47 -5.27
C LYS A 81 14.52 -1.76 -5.38
N LEU A 82 13.74 -0.70 -5.62
CA LEU A 82 12.36 -0.80 -6.02
C LEU A 82 12.29 -0.61 -7.54
N VAL A 83 11.76 -1.60 -8.25
CA VAL A 83 11.64 -1.55 -9.70
C VAL A 83 10.17 -1.69 -10.12
N ASN A 84 9.79 -1.02 -11.20
CA ASN A 84 8.48 -1.26 -11.79
C ASN A 84 8.51 -2.63 -12.50
N PHE A 85 7.67 -3.55 -12.03
CA PHE A 85 7.59 -4.90 -12.57
C PHE A 85 6.55 -5.01 -13.69
N LYS A 86 5.36 -4.42 -13.47
CA LYS A 86 4.24 -4.50 -14.40
C LYS A 86 3.26 -3.35 -14.17
N THR A 87 2.65 -2.90 -15.24
CA THR A 87 1.52 -1.97 -15.19
C THR A 87 0.33 -2.63 -15.85
N TYR A 88 -0.79 -2.72 -15.13
CA TYR A 88 -2.07 -3.13 -15.69
C TYR A 88 -2.86 -1.87 -16.07
N THR A 89 -3.36 -1.82 -17.30
CA THR A 89 -4.16 -0.70 -17.78
C THR A 89 -5.49 -1.19 -18.31
N ALA A 90 -6.55 -0.42 -18.07
CA ALA A 90 -7.85 -0.63 -18.69
C ALA A 90 -8.51 0.72 -18.95
N LYS A 91 -9.26 0.81 -20.05
CA LYS A 91 -10.01 2.01 -20.40
C LYS A 91 -11.32 1.63 -21.11
N ASN A 92 -12.41 2.24 -20.67
CA ASN A 92 -13.71 2.13 -21.33
C ASN A 92 -14.53 3.41 -21.05
N GLY A 93 -14.78 4.20 -22.10
CA GLY A 93 -15.44 5.49 -21.96
C GLY A 93 -14.65 6.41 -21.04
N ASN A 94 -15.30 6.83 -19.95
CA ASN A 94 -14.74 7.71 -18.91
C ASN A 94 -14.14 6.95 -17.71
N MET A 95 -14.05 5.62 -17.82
CA MET A 95 -13.41 4.78 -16.81
C MET A 95 -12.00 4.41 -17.24
N GLU A 96 -11.02 4.63 -16.35
CA GLU A 96 -9.59 4.36 -16.62
C GLU A 96 -8.89 3.78 -15.39
N ALA A 97 -8.07 2.76 -15.60
CA ALA A 97 -7.18 2.21 -14.57
C ALA A 97 -5.73 2.23 -15.04
N ASN A 98 -4.83 2.55 -14.12
CA ASN A 98 -3.39 2.49 -14.28
C ASN A 98 -2.77 1.92 -13.00
N ILE A 99 -2.71 0.59 -12.91
CA ILE A 99 -2.27 -0.14 -11.73
C ILE A 99 -0.82 -0.56 -11.90
N ASN A 100 0.08 0.17 -11.25
CA ASN A 100 1.49 -0.15 -11.20
C ASN A 100 1.76 -1.21 -10.13
N VAL A 101 2.60 -2.18 -10.46
CA VAL A 101 3.09 -3.22 -9.56
C VAL A 101 4.61 -3.11 -9.51
N ALA A 102 5.13 -2.87 -8.32
CA ALA A 102 6.57 -2.83 -8.08
C ALA A 102 7.11 -4.20 -7.64
N LYS A 103 8.42 -4.33 -7.70
CA LYS A 103 9.20 -5.39 -7.05
C LYS A 103 10.34 -4.80 -6.26
N VAL A 104 10.64 -5.43 -5.14
CA VAL A 104 11.87 -5.21 -4.39
C VAL A 104 12.91 -6.20 -4.88
N GLU A 105 14.12 -5.73 -5.11
CA GLU A 105 15.27 -6.54 -5.51
C GLU A 105 16.48 -6.20 -4.64
N GLY A 106 17.34 -7.18 -4.39
CA GLY A 106 18.58 -6.97 -3.67
C GLY A 106 18.54 -7.28 -2.18
N LEU A 107 17.44 -7.80 -1.63
CA LEU A 107 17.46 -8.34 -0.27
C LEU A 107 18.32 -9.61 -0.23
N SER A 108 19.10 -9.76 0.84
CA SER A 108 19.89 -10.98 1.06
C SER A 108 18.98 -12.17 1.40
N ASN A 109 17.90 -11.90 2.14
CA ASN A 109 16.83 -12.88 2.40
C ASN A 109 15.90 -13.00 1.18
N LYS A 110 16.17 -13.99 0.31
CA LYS A 110 15.40 -14.19 -0.91
C LYS A 110 13.96 -14.66 -0.66
N GLU A 111 13.70 -15.29 0.46
CA GLU A 111 12.34 -15.67 0.83
C GLU A 111 11.50 -14.43 1.17
N LEU A 112 12.04 -13.51 1.97
CA LEU A 112 11.39 -12.22 2.25
C LEU A 112 11.14 -11.42 0.98
N GLU A 113 12.15 -11.32 0.09
CA GLU A 113 12.04 -10.65 -1.21
C GLU A 113 10.88 -11.25 -2.03
N ASN A 114 10.82 -12.58 -2.12
CA ASN A 114 9.76 -13.26 -2.85
C ASN A 114 8.38 -13.07 -2.23
N GLN A 115 8.27 -13.09 -0.91
CA GLN A 115 7.01 -12.87 -0.19
C GLN A 115 6.48 -11.45 -0.42
N LEU A 116 7.33 -10.42 -0.29
CA LEU A 116 6.97 -9.04 -0.58
C LEU A 116 6.52 -8.87 -2.03
N ASN A 117 7.29 -9.40 -2.97
CA ASN A 117 7.00 -9.33 -4.40
C ASN A 117 5.69 -10.04 -4.76
N SER A 118 5.43 -11.21 -4.18
CA SER A 118 4.17 -11.94 -4.36
C SER A 118 2.98 -11.13 -3.85
N LYS A 119 3.12 -10.49 -2.69
CA LYS A 119 2.10 -9.62 -2.10
C LYS A 119 1.80 -8.41 -3.00
N PHE A 120 2.82 -7.74 -3.52
CA PHE A 120 2.63 -6.60 -4.42
C PHE A 120 1.93 -7.01 -5.72
N ILE A 121 2.29 -8.18 -6.27
CA ILE A 121 1.63 -8.73 -7.47
C ILE A 121 0.17 -9.06 -7.18
N GLU A 122 -0.12 -9.74 -6.07
CA GLU A 122 -1.49 -10.09 -5.66
C GLU A 122 -2.36 -8.85 -5.44
N GLU A 123 -1.84 -7.85 -4.74
CA GLU A 123 -2.53 -6.58 -4.53
C GLU A 123 -2.84 -5.87 -5.85
N GLY A 124 -1.88 -5.76 -6.75
CA GLY A 124 -2.08 -5.15 -8.07
C GLY A 124 -3.09 -5.90 -8.92
N GLN A 125 -3.05 -7.24 -8.94
CA GLN A 125 -4.02 -8.07 -9.64
C GLN A 125 -5.43 -7.92 -9.06
N LYS A 126 -5.55 -7.84 -7.74
CA LYS A 126 -6.82 -7.64 -7.05
C LYS A 126 -7.43 -6.28 -7.42
N GLU A 127 -6.65 -5.20 -7.35
CA GLU A 127 -7.12 -3.86 -7.71
C GLU A 127 -7.57 -3.81 -9.18
N TYR A 128 -6.79 -4.40 -10.09
CA TYR A 128 -7.16 -4.47 -11.50
C TYR A 128 -8.45 -5.28 -11.73
N SER A 129 -8.58 -6.43 -11.09
CA SER A 129 -9.77 -7.29 -11.20
C SER A 129 -11.02 -6.61 -10.66
N ASN A 130 -10.90 -5.89 -9.54
CA ASN A 130 -11.99 -5.10 -8.96
C ASN A 130 -12.45 -4.01 -9.95
N PHE A 131 -11.49 -3.26 -10.52
CA PHE A 131 -11.80 -2.24 -11.51
C PHE A 131 -12.52 -2.81 -12.74
N LEU A 132 -12.04 -3.95 -13.28
CA LEU A 132 -12.70 -4.60 -14.43
C LEU A 132 -14.13 -5.07 -14.12
N LYS A 133 -14.38 -5.52 -12.90
CA LYS A 133 -15.71 -5.90 -12.44
C LYS A 133 -16.64 -4.67 -12.41
N GLU A 134 -16.21 -3.60 -11.76
CA GLU A 134 -16.97 -2.35 -11.71
C GLU A 134 -17.22 -1.76 -13.09
N MET A 135 -16.23 -1.79 -13.97
CA MET A 135 -16.35 -1.31 -15.35
C MET A 135 -17.45 -2.06 -16.14
N LYS A 136 -17.63 -3.37 -15.89
CA LYS A 136 -18.71 -4.16 -16.46
C LYS A 136 -20.07 -3.82 -15.86
N GLU A 137 -20.14 -3.64 -14.54
CA GLU A 137 -21.38 -3.31 -13.82
C GLU A 137 -21.90 -1.92 -14.18
N LEU A 138 -21.01 -0.94 -14.30
CA LEU A 138 -21.34 0.46 -14.60
C LEU A 138 -21.47 0.77 -16.09
N LYS A 139 -21.27 -0.21 -16.97
CA LYS A 139 -21.45 -0.13 -18.44
C LYS A 139 -20.72 1.03 -19.12
N GLY A 140 -19.64 1.53 -18.50
CA GLY A 140 -18.80 2.60 -19.06
C GLY A 140 -19.37 4.02 -18.96
N ASP A 141 -20.55 4.22 -18.40
CA ASP A 141 -21.17 5.55 -18.25
C ASP A 141 -20.64 6.30 -17.02
N ALA A 142 -20.00 5.62 -16.09
CA ALA A 142 -19.42 6.22 -14.92
C ALA A 142 -18.08 6.92 -15.23
N HIS A 143 -17.81 7.99 -14.48
CA HIS A 143 -16.52 8.68 -14.48
C HIS A 143 -15.68 8.14 -13.31
N LYS A 144 -14.72 7.27 -13.61
CA LYS A 144 -13.86 6.66 -12.58
C LYS A 144 -12.43 6.51 -13.08
N SER A 145 -11.47 6.94 -12.26
CA SER A 145 -10.05 6.67 -12.49
C SER A 145 -9.45 6.00 -11.26
N VAL A 146 -8.69 4.94 -11.45
CA VAL A 146 -7.95 4.24 -10.40
C VAL A 146 -6.49 4.13 -10.80
N GLY A 147 -5.60 4.52 -9.89
CA GLY A 147 -4.16 4.39 -10.09
C GLY A 147 -3.46 3.95 -8.84
N THR A 148 -2.30 3.31 -9.02
CA THR A 148 -1.41 2.95 -7.91
C THR A 148 0.01 3.40 -8.18
N SER A 149 0.73 3.72 -7.11
CA SER A 149 2.15 4.03 -7.19
C SER A 149 2.89 3.49 -5.97
N TYR A 150 4.20 3.38 -6.11
CA TYR A 150 5.13 3.00 -5.06
C TYR A 150 6.23 4.04 -4.99
N GLU A 151 6.58 4.47 -3.78
CA GLU A 151 7.62 5.45 -3.51
C GLU A 151 8.57 4.93 -2.43
N VAL A 152 9.87 5.06 -2.64
CA VAL A 152 10.88 4.82 -1.61
C VAL A 152 10.96 6.08 -0.75
N LYS A 153 10.48 5.99 0.49
CA LYS A 153 10.54 7.10 1.47
C LYS A 153 11.86 7.15 2.21
N THR A 154 12.50 5.99 2.37
CA THR A 154 13.75 5.90 3.13
C THR A 154 14.62 4.80 2.57
N ASP A 155 15.88 5.11 2.31
CA ASP A 155 16.93 4.16 1.95
C ASP A 155 18.21 4.54 2.70
N THR A 156 18.42 3.91 3.84
CA THR A 156 19.64 4.04 4.66
C THR A 156 20.35 2.69 4.77
N ASP A 157 21.49 2.64 5.44
CA ASP A 157 22.20 1.38 5.71
C ASP A 157 21.37 0.38 6.53
N SER A 158 20.43 0.88 7.33
CA SER A 158 19.64 0.06 8.27
C SER A 158 18.19 -0.14 7.84
N ILE A 159 17.61 0.80 7.11
CA ILE A 159 16.17 0.86 6.84
C ILE A 159 15.93 1.08 5.35
N TYR A 160 14.93 0.35 4.83
CA TYR A 160 14.33 0.61 3.54
C TYR A 160 12.82 0.70 3.70
N SER A 161 12.26 1.89 3.50
CA SER A 161 10.81 2.13 3.64
C SER A 161 10.19 2.43 2.29
N ILE A 162 9.12 1.70 1.96
CA ILE A 162 8.34 1.84 0.73
C ILE A 162 6.92 2.24 1.13
N VAL A 163 6.37 3.26 0.48
CA VAL A 163 4.96 3.61 0.58
C VAL A 163 4.27 3.30 -0.74
N TYR A 164 3.25 2.48 -0.67
CA TYR A 164 2.27 2.25 -1.71
C TYR A 164 1.13 3.25 -1.53
N SER A 165 0.69 3.86 -2.61
CA SER A 165 -0.51 4.67 -2.65
C SER A 165 -1.46 4.19 -3.74
N LYS A 166 -2.74 4.12 -3.39
CA LYS A 166 -3.85 3.97 -4.32
C LYS A 166 -4.64 5.27 -4.32
N TYR A 167 -4.86 5.82 -5.48
CA TYR A 167 -5.79 6.92 -5.65
C TYR A 167 -6.96 6.49 -6.53
N GLU A 168 -8.13 6.97 -6.17
CA GLU A 168 -9.36 6.71 -6.88
C GLU A 168 -10.15 8.02 -7.03
N THR A 169 -10.71 8.27 -8.20
CA THR A 169 -11.63 9.38 -8.45
C THR A 169 -12.92 8.87 -9.04
N ALA A 170 -14.04 9.21 -8.38
CA ALA A 170 -15.38 8.90 -8.82
C ALA A 170 -16.32 10.02 -8.33
N GLY A 171 -16.23 11.20 -8.95
CA GLY A 171 -16.88 12.43 -8.45
C GLY A 171 -16.07 13.14 -7.37
N SER A 172 -15.55 12.43 -6.38
CA SER A 172 -14.55 12.88 -5.41
C SER A 172 -13.28 12.03 -5.54
N SER A 173 -12.17 12.46 -4.95
CA SER A 173 -10.93 11.67 -4.90
C SER A 173 -10.77 11.00 -3.55
N ASP A 174 -10.25 9.76 -3.57
CA ASP A 174 -9.79 9.01 -2.41
C ASP A 174 -8.31 8.69 -2.55
N ILE A 175 -7.59 8.62 -1.41
CA ILE A 175 -6.18 8.22 -1.35
C ILE A 175 -6.00 7.28 -0.17
N GLN A 176 -5.50 6.09 -0.45
CA GLN A 176 -5.20 5.06 0.54
C GLN A 176 -3.72 4.72 0.52
N TYR A 177 -3.13 4.58 1.71
CA TYR A 177 -1.74 4.23 1.89
C TYR A 177 -1.56 2.85 2.50
N LYS A 178 -0.49 2.18 2.07
CA LYS A 178 0.17 1.08 2.78
C LYS A 178 1.66 1.37 2.82
N ALA A 179 2.33 0.96 3.87
CA ALA A 179 3.76 1.13 3.98
C ALA A 179 4.44 -0.17 4.40
N TYR A 180 5.66 -0.33 3.93
CA TYR A 180 6.51 -1.49 4.20
C TYR A 180 7.88 -0.97 4.63
N THR A 181 8.19 -1.11 5.90
CA THR A 181 9.51 -0.78 6.45
C THR A 181 10.30 -2.06 6.63
N ILE A 182 11.48 -2.13 6.02
CA ILE A 182 12.37 -3.28 6.06
C ILE A 182 13.60 -2.93 6.88
N ASP A 183 13.88 -3.71 7.90
CA ASP A 183 15.16 -3.72 8.59
C ASP A 183 16.17 -4.44 7.69
N LYS A 184 17.10 -3.70 7.10
CA LYS A 184 18.12 -4.23 6.18
C LYS A 184 19.16 -5.09 6.89
N LYS A 185 19.39 -4.87 8.19
CA LYS A 185 20.35 -5.65 8.98
C LYS A 185 19.77 -6.99 9.38
N ASN A 186 18.53 -6.99 9.88
CA ASN A 186 17.85 -8.21 10.33
C ASN A 186 17.07 -8.89 9.22
N GLN A 187 17.00 -8.30 8.01
CA GLN A 187 16.29 -8.81 6.85
C GLN A 187 14.85 -9.20 7.19
N ALA A 188 14.12 -8.26 7.81
CA ALA A 188 12.78 -8.46 8.31
C ALA A 188 11.89 -7.24 8.03
N VAL A 189 10.58 -7.47 7.87
CA VAL A 189 9.58 -6.39 7.85
C VAL A 189 9.34 -5.92 9.27
N VAL A 190 9.43 -4.61 9.47
CA VAL A 190 9.14 -3.95 10.74
C VAL A 190 7.65 -3.62 10.81
N THR A 191 6.97 -4.06 11.84
CA THR A 191 5.59 -3.66 12.17
C THR A 191 5.61 -2.61 13.27
N LEU A 192 4.58 -1.75 13.34
CA LEU A 192 4.54 -0.68 14.32
C LEU A 192 4.68 -1.20 15.75
N ASN A 193 3.91 -2.24 16.10
CA ASN A 193 3.96 -2.85 17.42
C ASN A 193 5.32 -3.49 17.75
N SER A 194 6.08 -3.96 16.75
CA SER A 194 7.40 -4.57 16.96
C SER A 194 8.48 -3.58 17.42
N LEU A 195 8.22 -2.29 17.33
CA LEU A 195 9.11 -1.24 17.79
C LEU A 195 9.02 -1.00 19.31
N PHE A 196 7.95 -1.48 19.97
CA PHE A 196 7.57 -1.09 21.32
C PHE A 196 7.53 -2.25 22.30
N LYS A 197 7.71 -1.96 23.58
CA LYS A 197 7.70 -2.94 24.68
C LYS A 197 6.31 -3.48 24.96
N ASP A 198 5.28 -2.64 24.77
CA ASP A 198 3.87 -2.94 25.04
C ASP A 198 2.97 -2.02 24.22
N ASN A 199 1.64 -2.15 24.40
CA ASN A 199 0.66 -1.40 23.62
C ASN A 199 0.48 0.07 24.05
N SER A 200 1.23 0.58 25.03
CA SER A 200 1.14 1.99 25.47
C SER A 200 1.50 2.98 24.36
N TYR A 201 2.22 2.51 23.32
CA TYR A 201 2.54 3.34 22.16
C TYR A 201 1.29 3.87 21.46
N ILE A 202 0.17 3.14 21.50
CA ILE A 202 -1.09 3.56 20.87
C ILE A 202 -1.55 4.89 21.48
N ASP A 203 -1.63 4.96 22.82
CA ASP A 203 -2.06 6.17 23.51
C ASP A 203 -1.03 7.30 23.41
N ILE A 204 0.26 6.97 23.54
CA ILE A 204 1.35 7.97 23.49
C ILE A 204 1.41 8.63 22.11
N ILE A 205 1.40 7.86 21.04
CA ILE A 205 1.42 8.37 19.67
C ILE A 205 0.12 9.14 19.36
N SER A 206 -1.03 8.62 19.75
CA SER A 206 -2.32 9.27 19.51
C SER A 206 -2.41 10.62 20.18
N ASN A 207 -1.96 10.74 21.43
CA ASN A 207 -1.92 12.02 22.14
C ASN A 207 -1.00 13.02 21.46
N ASN A 208 0.19 12.58 21.04
CA ASN A 208 1.11 13.45 20.31
C ASN A 208 0.52 13.92 18.97
N ILE A 209 -0.19 13.05 18.23
CA ILE A 209 -0.88 13.44 17.00
C ILE A 209 -1.99 14.46 17.29
N LYS A 210 -2.79 14.28 18.33
CA LYS A 210 -3.84 15.24 18.74
C LYS A 210 -3.24 16.61 19.09
N GLU A 211 -2.11 16.63 19.79
CA GLU A 211 -1.37 17.87 20.08
C GLU A 211 -0.90 18.57 18.81
N GLN A 212 -0.31 17.82 17.85
CA GLN A 212 0.12 18.35 16.56
C GLN A 212 -1.07 18.89 15.75
N MET A 213 -2.19 18.18 15.69
CA MET A 213 -3.42 18.61 15.03
C MET A 213 -3.94 19.93 15.63
N SER A 214 -4.03 19.99 16.97
CA SER A 214 -4.49 21.19 17.69
C SER A 214 -3.58 22.40 17.43
N GLU A 215 -2.26 22.21 17.43
CA GLU A 215 -1.30 23.28 17.18
C GLU A 215 -1.34 23.74 15.71
N GLN A 216 -1.48 22.82 14.76
CA GLN A 216 -1.63 23.17 13.35
C GLN A 216 -2.90 23.97 13.09
N MET A 217 -4.03 23.62 13.70
CA MET A 217 -5.29 24.37 13.58
C MET A 217 -5.23 25.76 14.21
N LYS A 218 -4.43 25.96 15.28
CA LYS A 218 -4.24 27.28 15.90
C LYS A 218 -3.37 28.20 15.04
N THR A 219 -2.38 27.62 14.36
CA THR A 219 -1.38 28.39 13.61
C THR A 219 -1.75 28.59 12.15
N ASP A 220 -2.61 27.73 11.59
CA ASP A 220 -3.05 27.77 10.20
C ASP A 220 -4.57 27.50 10.09
N ASN A 221 -5.33 28.55 9.85
CA ASN A 221 -6.81 28.49 9.71
C ASN A 221 -7.28 27.62 8.52
N SER A 222 -6.41 27.25 7.61
CA SER A 222 -6.74 26.33 6.51
C SER A 222 -6.68 24.86 6.93
N LYS A 223 -6.11 24.55 8.11
CA LYS A 223 -6.02 23.21 8.67
C LYS A 223 -7.25 22.89 9.51
N VAL A 224 -7.86 21.74 9.23
CA VAL A 224 -9.01 21.22 9.98
C VAL A 224 -8.79 19.74 10.20
N TYR A 225 -8.89 19.31 11.44
CA TYR A 225 -8.81 17.89 11.82
C TYR A 225 -10.05 17.50 12.62
N PHE A 226 -10.43 16.24 12.54
CA PHE A 226 -11.57 15.69 13.28
C PHE A 226 -11.13 15.32 14.70
N ILE A 227 -10.95 16.32 15.55
CA ILE A 227 -10.68 16.19 16.99
C ILE A 227 -11.64 17.13 17.75
N ASP A 228 -12.18 16.65 18.88
CA ASP A 228 -13.01 17.43 19.81
C ASP A 228 -14.16 18.19 19.15
N SER A 229 -14.68 17.70 18.02
CA SER A 229 -15.87 18.30 17.43
C SER A 229 -17.07 18.08 18.35
N SER A 230 -17.79 19.16 18.66
CA SER A 230 -19.02 19.14 19.51
C SER A 230 -20.19 18.42 18.83
N ASP A 231 -20.05 18.08 17.57
CA ASP A 231 -21.00 17.24 16.86
C ASP A 231 -20.70 15.79 17.21
N ASP A 232 -21.71 15.14 17.75
CA ASP A 232 -21.72 13.69 18.16
C ASP A 232 -21.57 12.77 16.92
N THR A 233 -20.61 13.09 16.04
CA THR A 233 -20.29 12.26 14.87
C THR A 233 -19.19 11.27 15.28
N ASP A 234 -19.41 10.00 14.94
CA ASP A 234 -18.45 8.88 15.16
C ASP A 234 -17.10 9.09 14.41
N ASP A 235 -16.90 10.25 13.77
CA ASP A 235 -15.76 10.54 12.89
C ASP A 235 -14.56 11.15 13.63
N ASN A 236 -14.64 11.43 14.94
CA ASN A 236 -13.54 12.01 15.69
C ASN A 236 -12.37 11.03 15.84
N PHE A 237 -11.16 11.51 15.52
CA PHE A 237 -9.94 10.77 15.77
C PHE A 237 -9.73 10.56 17.28
N ASP A 238 -9.89 9.33 17.73
CA ASP A 238 -9.59 8.94 19.11
C ASP A 238 -8.18 8.39 19.25
N LYS A 239 -7.88 7.31 18.54
CA LYS A 239 -6.57 6.62 18.64
C LYS A 239 -6.15 6.04 17.30
N ILE A 240 -4.82 5.89 17.14
CA ILE A 240 -4.26 5.08 16.06
C ILE A 240 -4.64 3.60 16.26
N LYS A 241 -4.69 2.86 15.15
CA LYS A 241 -4.86 1.41 15.18
C LYS A 241 -3.53 0.74 15.58
N ALA A 242 -3.60 -0.47 16.14
CA ALA A 242 -2.41 -1.24 16.48
C ALA A 242 -1.54 -1.57 15.24
N ASP A 243 -2.17 -1.69 14.08
CA ASP A 243 -1.56 -1.92 12.76
C ASP A 243 -1.57 -0.66 11.88
N GLN A 244 -1.59 0.53 12.48
CA GLN A 244 -1.60 1.79 11.76
C GLN A 244 -0.48 1.86 10.73
N THR A 245 -0.79 2.34 9.54
CA THR A 245 0.18 2.52 8.46
C THR A 245 1.25 3.52 8.89
N PHE A 246 2.52 3.12 8.77
CA PHE A 246 3.66 3.94 9.17
C PHE A 246 4.89 3.62 8.33
N TYR A 247 5.84 4.53 8.32
CA TYR A 247 7.21 4.28 7.89
C TYR A 247 8.20 4.94 8.85
N ILE A 248 9.48 4.61 8.73
CA ILE A 248 10.56 5.31 9.45
C ILE A 248 11.28 6.16 8.41
N ASN A 249 11.39 7.47 8.66
CA ASN A 249 12.03 8.41 7.75
C ASN A 249 13.58 8.35 7.86
N SER A 250 14.28 9.12 7.02
CA SER A 250 15.76 9.18 7.00
C SER A 250 16.38 9.68 8.29
N ASP A 251 15.64 10.49 9.07
CA ASP A 251 16.09 11.00 10.36
C ASP A 251 15.90 9.98 11.48
N GLY A 252 15.25 8.85 11.20
CA GLY A 252 14.94 7.80 12.16
C GLY A 252 13.66 8.04 12.96
N ASN A 253 12.81 8.99 12.56
CA ASN A 253 11.52 9.21 13.20
C ASN A 253 10.44 8.30 12.60
N ILE A 254 9.50 7.86 13.43
CA ILE A 254 8.29 7.20 12.99
C ILE A 254 7.38 8.24 12.32
N VAL A 255 6.85 7.93 11.14
CA VAL A 255 5.86 8.74 10.45
C VAL A 255 4.58 7.93 10.32
N ILE A 256 3.50 8.42 10.92
CA ILE A 256 2.18 7.81 10.87
C ILE A 256 1.42 8.37 9.66
N LEU A 257 0.87 7.47 8.84
CA LEU A 257 0.09 7.80 7.65
C LEU A 257 -1.40 7.56 7.91
N PHE A 258 -2.22 8.51 7.48
CA PHE A 258 -3.67 8.37 7.42
C PHE A 258 -4.14 8.40 5.97
N ASN A 259 -5.19 7.65 5.66
CA ASN A 259 -5.85 7.78 4.37
C ASN A 259 -6.61 9.10 4.31
N LYS A 260 -6.98 9.48 3.11
CA LYS A 260 -7.86 10.62 2.93
C LYS A 260 -9.19 10.37 3.63
N TYR A 261 -9.69 11.36 4.32
CA TYR A 261 -10.89 11.35 5.19
C TYR A 261 -10.75 10.65 6.54
N ASP A 262 -9.67 9.94 6.84
CA ASP A 262 -9.52 9.24 8.12
C ASP A 262 -9.55 10.20 9.32
N VAL A 263 -8.94 11.39 9.21
CA VAL A 263 -8.77 12.33 10.34
C VAL A 263 -8.97 13.80 9.95
N ALA A 264 -9.31 14.07 8.70
CA ALA A 264 -9.44 15.43 8.18
C ALA A 264 -10.39 15.49 6.97
N PRO A 265 -10.99 16.66 6.66
CA PRO A 265 -11.78 16.84 5.46
C PRO A 265 -10.98 16.56 4.18
N GLY A 266 -11.68 16.14 3.14
CA GLY A 266 -11.06 15.68 1.89
C GLY A 266 -10.14 16.69 1.18
N TYR A 267 -10.30 17.98 1.40
CA TYR A 267 -9.41 19.00 0.84
C TYR A 267 -8.01 19.02 1.50
N MET A 268 -7.90 18.46 2.71
CA MET A 268 -6.62 18.29 3.40
C MET A 268 -5.76 17.15 2.82
N GLY A 269 -6.34 16.35 1.90
CA GLY A 269 -5.66 15.18 1.36
C GLY A 269 -5.58 14.04 2.37
N ALA A 270 -4.44 13.35 2.37
CA ALA A 270 -4.13 12.23 3.26
C ALA A 270 -3.01 12.67 4.21
N PRO A 271 -3.30 13.03 5.46
CA PRO A 271 -2.32 13.60 6.38
C PRO A 271 -1.28 12.59 6.85
N GLU A 272 -0.08 13.08 7.12
CA GLU A 272 0.99 12.34 7.78
C GLU A 272 1.53 13.11 8.98
N PHE A 273 1.93 12.38 10.03
CA PHE A 273 2.47 12.96 11.27
C PHE A 273 3.81 12.32 11.63
N VAL A 274 4.82 13.16 11.76
CA VAL A 274 6.14 12.76 12.26
C VAL A 274 6.06 12.69 13.78
N ILE A 275 6.40 11.54 14.34
CA ILE A 275 6.45 11.34 15.80
C ILE A 275 7.89 11.57 16.27
N PRO A 276 8.15 12.64 17.03
CA PRO A 276 9.48 12.92 17.56
C PRO A 276 9.95 11.76 18.45
N THR A 277 11.19 11.31 18.25
CA THR A 277 11.72 10.15 18.99
C THR A 277 11.68 10.30 20.51
N ASN A 278 11.84 11.51 21.03
CA ASN A 278 11.75 11.77 22.47
C ASN A 278 10.38 11.41 23.06
N VAL A 279 9.29 11.47 22.26
CA VAL A 279 7.94 11.09 22.69
C VAL A 279 7.85 9.59 23.01
N VAL A 280 8.54 8.75 22.24
CA VAL A 280 8.45 7.29 22.32
C VAL A 280 9.69 6.63 22.90
N SER A 281 10.77 7.38 23.18
CA SER A 281 12.09 6.86 23.54
C SER A 281 12.09 5.88 24.72
N ASN A 282 11.21 6.09 25.71
CA ASN A 282 11.15 5.28 26.93
C ASN A 282 10.47 3.92 26.73
N ILE A 283 9.67 3.80 25.68
CA ILE A 283 8.87 2.60 25.38
C ILE A 283 9.42 1.82 24.18
N LEU A 284 10.45 2.34 23.47
CA LEU A 284 11.07 1.64 22.34
C LEU A 284 11.76 0.35 22.81
N LEU A 285 11.49 -0.73 22.10
CA LEU A 285 12.15 -2.02 22.27
C LEU A 285 13.52 -2.02 21.55
N ASN A 286 13.56 -1.51 20.33
CA ASN A 286 14.76 -1.44 19.49
C ASN A 286 15.07 0.02 19.11
N ARG A 287 16.05 0.61 19.81
CA ARG A 287 16.49 1.99 19.56
C ARG A 287 17.39 2.15 18.32
N GLY A 288 17.79 1.04 17.69
CA GLY A 288 18.70 1.08 16.54
C GLY A 288 18.03 1.50 15.23
N LEU A 289 16.71 1.33 15.10
CA LEU A 289 15.92 1.72 13.93
C LEU A 289 15.32 3.11 14.09
N VAL A 290 14.84 3.43 15.28
CA VAL A 290 14.27 4.75 15.63
C VAL A 290 15.33 5.50 16.44
N LYS A 291 15.67 6.73 16.03
CA LYS A 291 16.79 7.53 16.57
C LYS A 291 16.30 8.87 17.10
#